data_e64184389ce23ca9d5d4b9d1526bb874
#
_entry.id   e64184389ce23ca9d5d4b9d1526bb874
#
_cell.length_a   1.000
_cell.length_b   1.000
_cell.length_c   1.000
_cell.angle_alpha   90.00
_cell.angle_beta   90.00
_cell.angle_gamma   90.00
#
_symmetry.space_group_name_H-M   'P 1'
#
loop_
_entity.id
_entity.type
_entity.pdbx_description
1 polymer ?
#
loop_
_entity_poly.entity_id
_entity_poly.type
_entity_poly.pdbx_seq_one_letter_code
_entity_poly.pdbx_strand_id
1 'polypeptide(L)' 'MIVINIDKAKAITKDRLRTERQPLLQEQDVAFQRALETGADTSAIVAEKQRLRDITKLADEATTLEELKELKV' A
#
# COMPACT_ATOMS: atom_id res chain seq x y z
N MET A 1 -25.93 7.13 -21.05
CA MET A 1 -25.67 6.25 -19.88
C MET A 1 -24.18 6.21 -19.61
N ILE A 2 -23.78 6.44 -18.36
CA ILE A 2 -22.39 6.40 -17.98
C ILE A 2 -22.06 4.96 -17.55
N VAL A 3 -21.08 4.36 -18.21
CA VAL A 3 -20.59 3.04 -17.87
C VAL A 3 -19.32 3.21 -17.02
N ILE A 4 -19.34 2.70 -15.81
CA ILE A 4 -18.16 2.71 -14.93
C ILE A 4 -17.28 1.53 -15.28
N ASN A 5 -16.05 1.80 -15.71
CA ASN A 5 -15.06 0.77 -15.96
C ASN A 5 -14.27 0.49 -14.68
N ILE A 6 -14.64 -0.56 -13.96
CA ILE A 6 -14.03 -0.91 -12.69
C ILE A 6 -12.54 -1.28 -12.87
N ASP A 7 -12.16 -1.88 -13.98
CA ASP A 7 -10.76 -2.24 -14.23
C ASP A 7 -9.89 -1.00 -14.35
N LYS A 8 -10.39 0.04 -15.02
CA LYS A 8 -9.70 1.31 -15.13
C LYS A 8 -9.61 2.00 -13.77
N ALA A 9 -10.69 1.97 -12.99
CA ALA A 9 -10.72 2.51 -11.64
C ALA A 9 -9.71 1.79 -10.73
N LYS A 10 -9.57 0.48 -10.84
CA LYS A 10 -8.58 -0.30 -10.12
C LYS A 10 -7.15 0.12 -10.49
N ALA A 11 -6.88 0.31 -11.78
CA ALA A 11 -5.56 0.74 -12.25
C ALA A 11 -5.18 2.11 -11.67
N ILE A 12 -6.11 3.06 -11.71
CA ILE A 12 -5.90 4.41 -11.15
C ILE A 12 -5.67 4.33 -9.64
N THR A 13 -6.46 3.54 -8.93
CA THR A 13 -6.34 3.35 -7.49
C THR A 13 -4.99 2.73 -7.11
N LYS A 14 -4.56 1.71 -7.86
CA LYS A 14 -3.25 1.10 -7.65
C LYS A 14 -2.11 2.10 -7.83
N ASP A 15 -2.16 2.93 -8.86
CA ASP A 15 -1.15 3.95 -9.08
C ASP A 15 -1.13 4.97 -7.95
N ARG A 16 -2.30 5.39 -7.48
CA ARG A 16 -2.40 6.28 -6.32
C ARG A 16 -1.78 5.64 -5.07
N LEU A 17 -2.14 4.38 -4.79
CA LEU A 17 -1.62 3.67 -3.62
C LEU A 17 -0.10 3.47 -3.70
N ARG A 18 0.43 3.16 -4.89
CA ARG A 18 1.88 3.04 -5.10
C ARG A 18 2.59 4.35 -4.82
N THR A 19 2.03 5.45 -5.30
CA THR A 19 2.60 6.79 -5.08
C THR A 19 2.57 7.15 -3.60
N GLU A 20 1.44 6.91 -2.92
CA GLU A 20 1.28 7.23 -1.50
C GLU A 20 2.16 6.36 -0.60
N ARG A 21 2.36 5.08 -0.95
CA ARG A 21 3.16 4.16 -0.13
C ARG A 21 4.67 4.37 -0.28
N GLN A 22 5.11 4.97 -1.38
CA GLN A 22 6.54 5.12 -1.68
C GLN A 22 7.32 5.78 -0.54
N PRO A 23 6.92 6.99 -0.05
CA PRO A 23 7.63 7.60 1.08
C PRO A 23 7.51 6.79 2.36
N LEU A 24 6.37 6.11 2.56
CA LEU A 24 6.17 5.28 3.74
C LEU A 24 7.09 4.05 3.74
N LEU A 25 7.29 3.43 2.58
CA LEU A 25 8.26 2.34 2.43
C LEU A 25 9.67 2.82 2.69
N GLN A 26 10.03 4.01 2.22
CA GLN A 26 11.35 4.60 2.48
C GLN A 26 11.56 4.84 3.96
N GLU A 27 10.55 5.34 4.68
CA GLU A 27 10.62 5.51 6.13
C GLU A 27 10.85 4.18 6.84
N GLN A 28 10.16 3.12 6.40
CA GLN A 28 10.34 1.80 6.99
C GLN A 28 11.71 1.20 6.68
N ASP A 29 12.26 1.47 5.50
CA ASP A 29 13.61 1.03 5.15
C ASP A 29 14.66 1.69 6.06
N VAL A 30 14.51 2.98 6.35
CA VAL A 30 15.39 3.69 7.30
C VAL A 30 15.24 3.13 8.71
N ALA A 31 13.99 2.92 9.16
CA ALA A 31 13.71 2.34 10.47
C ALA A 31 14.31 0.94 10.61
N PHE A 32 14.22 0.12 9.55
CA PHE A 32 14.80 -1.21 9.51
C PHE A 32 16.33 -1.16 9.68
N GLN A 33 16.97 -0.28 8.93
CA GLN A 33 18.42 -0.09 9.01
C GLN A 33 18.86 0.31 10.42
N ARG A 34 18.17 1.28 11.02
CA ARG A 34 18.45 1.72 12.40
C ARG A 34 18.25 0.61 13.40
N ALA A 35 17.19 -0.18 13.24
CA ALA A 35 16.91 -1.31 14.12
C ALA A 35 18.03 -2.35 14.05
N LEU A 36 18.54 -2.66 12.85
CA LEU A 36 19.68 -3.56 12.68
C LEU A 36 20.94 -3.02 13.38
N GLU A 37 21.20 -1.74 13.25
CA GLU A 37 22.38 -1.10 13.86
C GLU A 37 22.34 -1.13 15.38
N THR A 38 21.14 -1.02 15.96
CA THR A 38 20.95 -1.00 17.42
C THR A 38 20.60 -2.37 18.02
N GLY A 39 20.42 -3.40 17.18
CA GLY A 39 20.01 -4.73 17.61
C GLY A 39 18.56 -4.80 18.07
N ALA A 40 17.72 -3.85 17.66
CA ALA A 40 16.30 -3.82 17.98
C ALA A 40 15.51 -4.83 17.15
N ASP A 41 14.31 -5.22 17.65
CA ASP A 41 13.40 -6.11 16.95
C ASP A 41 12.85 -5.45 15.68
N THR A 42 12.94 -6.16 14.55
CA THR A 42 12.49 -5.69 13.26
C THR A 42 11.11 -6.24 12.85
N SER A 43 10.49 -7.07 13.68
CA SER A 43 9.23 -7.76 13.33
C SER A 43 8.11 -6.80 12.94
N ALA A 44 7.91 -5.73 13.71
CA ALA A 44 6.86 -4.74 13.43
C ALA A 44 7.13 -4.00 12.12
N ILE A 45 8.40 -3.70 11.84
CA ILE A 45 8.81 -3.00 10.62
C ILE A 45 8.56 -3.89 9.40
N VAL A 46 8.94 -5.17 9.48
CA VAL A 46 8.72 -6.14 8.40
C VAL A 46 7.23 -6.30 8.13
N ALA A 47 6.40 -6.39 9.17
CA ALA A 47 4.94 -6.49 9.03
C ALA A 47 4.35 -5.25 8.35
N GLU A 48 4.80 -4.06 8.71
CA GLU A 48 4.34 -2.81 8.09
C GLU A 48 4.76 -2.72 6.63
N LYS A 49 5.98 -3.10 6.28
CA LYS A 49 6.44 -3.13 4.90
C LYS A 49 5.59 -4.09 4.06
N GLN A 50 5.25 -5.25 4.61
CA GLN A 50 4.42 -6.23 3.93
C GLN A 50 3.00 -5.68 3.71
N ARG A 51 2.43 -5.02 4.71
CA ARG A 51 1.11 -4.38 4.59
C ARG A 51 1.11 -3.34 3.47
N LEU A 52 2.13 -2.50 3.39
CA LEU A 52 2.25 -1.47 2.36
C LEU A 52 2.41 -2.08 0.96
N ARG A 53 3.13 -3.19 0.84
CA ARG A 53 3.27 -3.90 -0.44
C ARG A 53 1.95 -4.54 -0.87
N ASP A 54 1.17 -5.07 0.08
CA ASP A 54 -0.06 -5.78 -0.20
C ASP A 54 -1.26 -4.87 -0.44
N ILE A 55 -1.15 -3.57 -0.18
CA ILE A 55 -2.27 -2.64 -0.31
C ILE A 55 -2.86 -2.65 -1.73
N THR A 56 -2.04 -2.84 -2.76
CA THR A 56 -2.52 -2.91 -4.14
C THR A 56 -3.32 -4.17 -4.42
N LYS A 57 -3.10 -5.24 -3.67
CA LYS A 57 -3.90 -6.47 -3.79
C LYS A 57 -5.33 -6.24 -3.33
N LEU A 58 -5.53 -5.38 -2.32
CA LEU A 58 -6.86 -5.02 -1.86
C LEU A 58 -7.64 -4.29 -2.98
N ALA A 59 -6.94 -3.48 -3.78
CA ALA A 59 -7.55 -2.84 -4.94
C ALA A 59 -8.00 -3.87 -5.98
N ASP A 60 -7.22 -4.93 -6.21
CA ASP A 60 -7.59 -6.00 -7.14
C ASP A 60 -8.82 -6.79 -6.65
N GLU A 61 -8.96 -6.95 -5.34
CA GLU A 61 -10.08 -7.67 -4.73
C GLU A 61 -11.35 -6.85 -4.64
N ALA A 62 -11.26 -5.53 -4.76
CA ALA A 62 -12.41 -4.64 -4.67
C ALA A 62 -13.36 -4.87 -5.85
N THR A 63 -14.64 -4.90 -5.58
CA THR A 63 -15.68 -5.14 -6.59
C THR A 63 -16.49 -3.89 -6.91
N THR A 64 -16.37 -2.83 -6.11
CA THR A 64 -17.11 -1.58 -6.32
C THR A 64 -16.17 -0.38 -6.27
N LEU A 65 -16.60 0.71 -6.89
CA LEU A 65 -15.86 1.97 -6.87
C LEU A 65 -15.74 2.52 -5.45
N GLU A 66 -16.76 2.32 -4.62
CA GLU A 66 -16.75 2.75 -3.22
C GLU A 66 -15.65 2.05 -2.41
N GLU A 67 -15.48 0.74 -2.60
CA GLU A 67 -14.42 -0.01 -1.96
C GLU A 67 -13.04 0.53 -2.34
N LEU A 68 -12.85 0.88 -3.62
CA LEU A 68 -11.60 1.46 -4.09
C LEU A 68 -11.31 2.82 -3.45
N LYS A 69 -12.34 3.65 -3.28
CA LYS A 69 -12.20 4.96 -2.65
C LYS A 69 -11.83 4.88 -1.18
N GLU A 70 -12.22 3.83 -0.49
CA GLU A 70 -11.93 3.63 0.92
C GLU A 70 -10.52 3.13 1.18
N LEU A 71 -9.83 2.60 0.17
CA LEU A 71 -8.47 2.09 0.34
C LEU A 71 -7.47 3.21 0.62
N LYS A 72 -6.66 3.01 1.65
CA LYS A 72 -5.61 3.95 2.08
C LYS A 72 -4.37 3.19 2.50
N VAL A 73 -3.24 3.82 2.35
CA VAL A 73 -1.97 3.29 2.81
C VAL A 73 -1.78 3.36 4.33
#